data_33741eb530fdef1bae03168a5c542666
#
_entry.id   33741eb530fdef1bae03168a5c542666
#
_cell.length_a   1.000
_cell.length_b   1.000
_cell.length_c   1.000
_cell.angle_alpha   90.00
_cell.angle_beta   90.00
_cell.angle_gamma   90.00
#
_symmetry.space_group_name_H-M   'P 1'
#
loop_
_entity.id
_entity.type
_entity.pdbx_description
1 polymer ?
#
loop_
_entity_poly.entity_id
_entity_poly.type
_entity_poly.pdbx_seq_one_letter_code
_entity_poly.pdbx_strand_id
1 'polypeptide(L)'
;FGMKTCCLRGGCLTGPNHAGVELHGFLSYLIKCNVEHKKYVVYGYKGKQVRDNIHAFDVARFIDEFIQAPRCGEVYNLGGGRGNSCSILEAFRAAETLSGKLMIHEYVEKNREGDHICYISDLSKMKAHYPAWDITKTLPMIFEEIHRAWTHKTS
;
A
#
# COMPACT_ATOMS: atom_id res chain seq x y z
N PHE A 1 25.87 21.23 5.61
CA PHE A 1 24.72 22.10 5.90
C PHE A 1 24.05 21.77 7.24
N GLY A 2 24.45 20.68 7.92
CA GLY A 2 23.91 20.31 9.24
C GLY A 2 22.42 19.97 9.27
N MET A 3 21.80 19.70 8.10
CA MET A 3 20.37 19.37 8.01
C MET A 3 20.08 17.98 8.58
N LYS A 4 19.03 17.88 9.37
CA LYS A 4 18.53 16.61 9.93
C LYS A 4 17.66 15.92 8.88
N THR A 5 18.26 15.06 8.05
CA THR A 5 17.58 14.40 6.92
C THR A 5 17.85 12.91 6.87
N CYS A 6 16.88 12.14 6.37
CA CYS A 6 17.04 10.76 5.93
C CYS A 6 16.34 10.54 4.60
N CYS A 7 16.68 9.45 3.91
CA CYS A 7 15.99 9.02 2.70
C CYS A 7 15.00 7.88 3.05
N LEU A 8 13.76 8.01 2.61
CA LEU A 8 12.74 6.97 2.77
C LEU A 8 12.43 6.34 1.42
N ARG A 9 12.67 5.03 1.29
CA ARG A 9 12.28 4.22 0.13
C ARG A 9 10.92 3.62 0.40
N GLY A 10 9.88 4.27 -0.13
CA GLY A 10 8.49 3.88 0.11
C GLY A 10 8.09 2.62 -0.64
N GLY A 11 7.37 1.70 0.02
CA GLY A 11 6.53 0.69 -0.59
C GLY A 11 5.24 1.31 -1.12
N CYS A 12 4.15 0.55 -1.18
CA CYS A 12 2.84 1.11 -1.54
C CYS A 12 2.25 1.88 -0.35
N LEU A 13 2.46 3.20 -0.33
CA LEU A 13 1.81 4.09 0.64
C LEU A 13 0.33 4.20 0.29
N THR A 14 -0.54 3.95 1.26
CA THR A 14 -1.98 3.88 1.02
C THR A 14 -2.79 4.38 2.22
N GLY A 15 -4.11 4.41 2.09
CA GLY A 15 -5.03 4.82 3.14
C GLY A 15 -6.33 5.37 2.56
N PRO A 16 -7.30 5.75 3.42
CA PRO A 16 -8.65 6.16 3.00
C PRO A 16 -8.68 7.45 2.16
N ASN A 17 -7.65 8.29 2.29
CA ASN A 17 -7.55 9.54 1.54
C ASN A 17 -6.66 9.45 0.29
N HIS A 18 -6.15 8.26 -0.02
CA HIS A 18 -5.33 8.08 -1.21
C HIS A 18 -6.18 8.17 -2.48
N ALA A 19 -5.71 8.94 -3.47
CA ALA A 19 -6.39 9.06 -4.76
C ALA A 19 -6.41 7.71 -5.49
N GLY A 20 -7.60 7.14 -5.71
CA GLY A 20 -7.77 5.90 -6.46
C GLY A 20 -7.73 6.18 -7.97
N VAL A 21 -6.53 6.24 -8.56
CA VAL A 21 -6.31 6.39 -10.00
C VAL A 21 -5.52 5.20 -10.54
N GLU A 22 -5.76 4.83 -11.79
CA GLU A 22 -5.27 3.59 -12.39
C GLU A 22 -3.74 3.40 -12.33
N LEU A 23 -2.98 4.49 -12.45
CA LEU A 23 -1.52 4.45 -12.48
C LEU A 23 -0.87 4.67 -11.10
N HIS A 24 -1.64 5.07 -10.09
CA HIS A 24 -1.14 5.33 -8.74
C HIS A 24 -2.09 4.80 -7.68
N GLY A 25 -1.52 4.14 -6.65
CA GLY A 25 -2.31 3.65 -5.52
C GLY A 25 -3.16 2.45 -5.89
N PHE A 26 -2.51 1.37 -6.34
CA PHE A 26 -3.20 0.20 -6.87
C PHE A 26 -4.32 -0.30 -5.95
N LEU A 27 -4.08 -0.34 -4.63
CA LEU A 27 -5.05 -0.85 -3.67
C LEU A 27 -6.30 0.05 -3.56
N SER A 28 -6.11 1.38 -3.47
CA SER A 28 -7.22 2.33 -3.43
C SER A 28 -8.02 2.32 -4.74
N TYR A 29 -7.33 2.24 -5.89
CA TYR A 29 -7.99 2.15 -7.20
C TYR A 29 -8.75 0.83 -7.37
N LEU A 30 -8.19 -0.30 -6.94
CA LEU A 30 -8.82 -1.61 -6.98
C LEU A 30 -10.12 -1.62 -6.17
N ILE A 31 -10.08 -1.13 -4.94
CA ILE A 31 -11.27 -1.04 -4.07
C ILE A 31 -12.31 -0.08 -4.66
N LYS A 32 -11.87 1.06 -5.22
CA LYS A 32 -12.76 1.98 -5.94
C LYS A 32 -13.48 1.27 -7.09
N CYS A 33 -12.76 0.55 -7.94
CA CYS A 33 -13.36 -0.20 -9.04
C CYS A 33 -14.40 -1.20 -8.55
N ASN A 34 -14.15 -1.89 -7.44
CA ASN A 34 -15.10 -2.81 -6.83
C ASN A 34 -16.36 -2.09 -6.33
N VAL A 35 -16.20 -1.00 -5.56
CA VAL A 35 -17.34 -0.22 -5.00
C VAL A 35 -18.20 0.38 -6.11
N GLU A 36 -17.56 1.01 -7.11
CA GLU A 36 -18.22 1.67 -8.24
C GLU A 36 -18.65 0.70 -9.35
N HIS A 37 -18.42 -0.61 -9.19
CA HIS A 37 -18.71 -1.64 -10.19
C HIS A 37 -18.07 -1.37 -11.55
N LYS A 38 -16.81 -0.91 -11.53
CA LYS A 38 -15.99 -0.61 -12.70
C LYS A 38 -14.98 -1.71 -12.99
N LYS A 39 -14.60 -1.81 -14.27
CA LYS A 39 -13.60 -2.77 -14.72
C LYS A 39 -12.19 -2.37 -14.24
N TYR A 40 -11.47 -3.30 -13.61
CA TYR A 40 -10.06 -3.21 -13.27
C TYR A 40 -9.20 -3.95 -14.29
N VAL A 41 -8.13 -3.34 -14.79
CA VAL A 41 -7.21 -3.99 -15.74
C VAL A 41 -5.99 -4.56 -15.01
N VAL A 42 -5.78 -5.87 -15.16
CA VAL A 42 -4.62 -6.59 -14.63
C VAL A 42 -3.57 -6.71 -15.73
N TYR A 43 -2.40 -6.13 -15.51
CA TYR A 43 -1.29 -6.14 -16.46
C TYR A 43 -0.23 -7.19 -16.07
N GLY A 44 -0.10 -8.22 -16.88
CA GLY A 44 0.93 -9.24 -16.77
C GLY A 44 0.90 -10.08 -15.50
N TYR A 45 1.89 -10.91 -15.34
CA TYR A 45 2.16 -11.79 -14.19
C TYR A 45 0.95 -12.63 -13.73
N LYS A 46 -0.08 -12.75 -14.53
CA LYS A 46 -1.35 -13.46 -14.20
C LYS A 46 -2.00 -12.94 -12.91
N GLY A 47 -1.83 -11.65 -12.58
CA GLY A 47 -2.34 -11.04 -11.35
C GLY A 47 -1.63 -11.49 -10.06
N LYS A 48 -0.48 -12.15 -10.18
CA LYS A 48 0.29 -12.68 -9.03
C LYS A 48 1.38 -11.74 -8.53
N GLN A 49 1.52 -10.54 -9.12
CA GLN A 49 2.46 -9.54 -8.61
C GLN A 49 2.11 -9.10 -7.20
N VAL A 50 3.11 -9.12 -6.32
CA VAL A 50 2.96 -8.83 -4.88
C VAL A 50 3.52 -7.46 -4.55
N ARG A 51 2.79 -6.71 -3.73
CA ARG A 51 3.23 -5.44 -3.13
C ARG A 51 2.95 -5.43 -1.65
N ASP A 52 3.84 -4.81 -0.88
CA ASP A 52 3.56 -4.48 0.50
C ASP A 52 2.90 -3.11 0.60
N ASN A 53 1.98 -2.98 1.54
CA ASN A 53 1.13 -1.81 1.71
C ASN A 53 1.33 -1.22 3.10
N ILE A 54 1.67 0.06 3.19
CA ILE A 54 1.77 0.78 4.45
C ILE A 54 0.74 1.89 4.52
N HIS A 55 0.04 1.97 5.65
CA HIS A 55 -0.91 3.04 5.89
C HIS A 55 -0.20 4.38 6.12
N ALA A 56 -0.72 5.48 5.55
CA ALA A 56 -0.18 6.82 5.73
C ALA A 56 -0.04 7.23 7.21
N PHE A 57 -0.89 6.71 8.08
CA PHE A 57 -0.78 6.92 9.53
C PHE A 57 0.53 6.37 10.10
N ASP A 58 0.93 5.15 9.73
CA ASP A 58 2.19 4.56 10.22
C ASP A 58 3.42 5.26 9.61
N VAL A 59 3.29 5.81 8.40
CA VAL A 59 4.31 6.69 7.81
C VAL A 59 4.47 7.97 8.63
N ALA A 60 3.37 8.62 8.99
CA ALA A 60 3.39 9.83 9.82
C ALA A 60 4.00 9.57 11.21
N ARG A 61 3.67 8.43 11.82
CA ARG A 61 4.29 8.00 13.10
C ARG A 61 5.80 7.83 12.97
N PHE A 62 6.29 7.24 11.87
CA PHE A 62 7.74 7.14 11.66
C PHE A 62 8.40 8.51 11.51
N ILE A 63 7.76 9.42 10.79
CA ILE A 63 8.27 10.79 10.62
C ILE A 63 8.36 11.48 11.99
N ASP A 64 7.38 11.30 12.86
CA ASP A 64 7.39 11.84 14.22
C ASP A 64 8.57 11.28 15.06
N GLU A 65 8.77 9.97 15.06
CA GLU A 65 9.92 9.31 15.70
C GLU A 65 11.26 9.87 15.18
N PHE A 66 11.36 10.07 13.86
CA PHE A 66 12.58 10.65 13.26
C PHE A 66 12.79 12.10 13.70
N ILE A 67 11.75 12.90 13.79
CA ILE A 67 11.85 14.31 14.24
C ILE A 67 12.37 14.39 15.67
N GLN A 68 11.90 13.49 16.55
CA GLN A 68 12.31 13.45 17.95
C GLN A 68 13.75 12.96 18.14
N ALA A 69 14.19 11.97 17.36
CA ALA A 69 15.53 11.39 17.47
C ALA A 69 16.18 11.18 16.09
N PRO A 70 16.56 12.26 15.39
CA PRO A 70 17.02 12.17 14.01
C PRO A 70 18.36 11.46 13.86
N ARG A 71 18.42 10.44 13.00
CA ARG A 71 19.63 9.77 12.52
C ARG A 71 19.93 10.26 11.12
N CYS A 72 20.82 11.26 11.01
CA CYS A 72 21.06 11.97 9.77
C CYS A 72 21.86 11.14 8.76
N GLY A 73 21.53 11.31 7.47
CA GLY A 73 22.21 10.64 6.37
C GLY A 73 21.83 9.17 6.18
N GLU A 74 20.84 8.67 6.93
CA GLU A 74 20.39 7.28 6.85
C GLU A 74 19.41 7.06 5.69
N VAL A 75 19.36 5.82 5.23
CA VAL A 75 18.37 5.35 4.24
C VAL A 75 17.56 4.23 4.86
N TYR A 76 16.23 4.37 4.84
CA TYR A 76 15.29 3.39 5.36
C TYR A 76 14.32 2.90 4.28
N ASN A 77 14.03 1.61 4.25
CA ASN A 77 12.87 1.10 3.55
C ASN A 77 11.65 1.35 4.44
N LEU A 78 10.60 1.92 3.87
CA LEU A 78 9.36 2.27 4.57
C LEU A 78 8.17 1.67 3.81
N GLY A 79 7.72 0.51 4.23
CA GLY A 79 6.62 -0.23 3.61
C GLY A 79 5.87 -1.06 4.63
N GLY A 80 4.95 -1.91 4.14
CA GLY A 80 4.14 -2.76 4.99
C GLY A 80 4.81 -4.07 5.42
N GLY A 81 5.97 -4.38 4.83
CA GLY A 81 6.64 -5.65 5.07
C GLY A 81 5.80 -6.85 4.65
N ARG A 82 6.22 -8.05 5.07
CA ARG A 82 5.57 -9.29 4.68
C ARG A 82 4.12 -9.40 5.20
N GLY A 83 3.86 -8.92 6.41
CA GLY A 83 2.52 -9.01 7.05
C GLY A 83 1.45 -8.19 6.34
N ASN A 84 1.84 -7.10 5.68
CA ASN A 84 0.95 -6.23 4.93
C ASN A 84 1.14 -6.34 3.41
N SER A 85 1.62 -7.49 2.92
CA SER A 85 1.78 -7.75 1.50
C SER A 85 0.62 -8.57 0.94
N CYS A 86 0.22 -8.28 -0.29
CA CYS A 86 -0.74 -9.08 -1.05
C CYS A 86 -0.48 -9.02 -2.55
N SER A 87 -0.91 -10.05 -3.25
CA SER A 87 -1.02 -10.07 -4.72
C SER A 87 -2.31 -9.36 -5.16
N ILE A 88 -2.41 -9.05 -6.46
CA ILE A 88 -3.67 -8.50 -7.02
C ILE A 88 -4.84 -9.45 -6.81
N LEU A 89 -4.63 -10.75 -6.98
CA LEU A 89 -5.70 -11.74 -6.81
C LEU A 89 -6.15 -11.88 -5.35
N GLU A 90 -5.22 -11.78 -4.39
CA GLU A 90 -5.57 -11.75 -2.96
C GLU A 90 -6.31 -10.45 -2.61
N ALA A 91 -5.89 -9.32 -3.19
CA ALA A 91 -6.58 -8.05 -3.02
C ALA A 91 -8.01 -8.07 -3.60
N PHE A 92 -8.23 -8.75 -4.75
CA PHE A 92 -9.58 -8.97 -5.28
C PHE A 92 -10.47 -9.70 -4.28
N ARG A 93 -10.01 -10.84 -3.75
CA ARG A 93 -10.77 -11.63 -2.77
C ARG A 93 -11.11 -10.82 -1.52
N ALA A 94 -10.16 -10.02 -1.01
CA ALA A 94 -10.41 -9.16 0.14
C ALA A 94 -11.47 -8.09 -0.16
N ALA A 95 -11.40 -7.43 -1.32
CA ALA A 95 -12.40 -6.44 -1.74
C ALA A 95 -13.79 -7.06 -1.95
N GLU A 96 -13.86 -8.25 -2.58
CA GLU A 96 -15.11 -9.01 -2.79
C GLU A 96 -15.73 -9.41 -1.46
N THR A 97 -14.92 -9.88 -0.51
CA THR A 97 -15.40 -10.25 0.84
C THR A 97 -16.01 -9.06 1.57
N LEU A 98 -15.38 -7.88 1.49
CA LEU A 98 -15.86 -6.67 2.15
C LEU A 98 -17.14 -6.09 1.53
N SER A 99 -17.22 -6.10 0.21
CA SER A 99 -18.30 -5.44 -0.52
C SER A 99 -19.49 -6.37 -0.83
N GLY A 100 -19.25 -7.69 -0.82
CA GLY A 100 -20.20 -8.68 -1.34
C GLY A 100 -20.35 -8.66 -2.87
N LYS A 101 -19.49 -7.91 -3.59
CA LYS A 101 -19.54 -7.75 -5.06
C LYS A 101 -18.30 -8.37 -5.70
N LEU A 102 -18.49 -9.14 -6.77
CA LEU A 102 -17.38 -9.68 -7.56
C LEU A 102 -16.62 -8.56 -8.28
N MET A 103 -15.31 -8.73 -8.43
CA MET A 103 -14.46 -7.85 -9.23
C MET A 103 -14.73 -8.05 -10.72
N ILE A 104 -15.04 -6.96 -11.41
CA ILE A 104 -15.03 -6.93 -12.87
C ILE A 104 -13.61 -6.64 -13.31
N HIS A 105 -12.97 -7.56 -14.01
CA HIS A 105 -11.59 -7.36 -14.43
C HIS A 105 -11.32 -7.88 -15.84
N GLU A 106 -10.26 -7.33 -16.44
CA GLU A 106 -9.69 -7.75 -17.72
C GLU A 106 -8.22 -8.05 -17.49
N TYR A 107 -7.71 -9.08 -18.17
CA TYR A 107 -6.30 -9.43 -18.13
C TYR A 107 -5.61 -9.04 -19.44
N VAL A 108 -4.49 -8.34 -19.31
CA VAL A 108 -3.59 -7.98 -20.41
C VAL A 108 -2.26 -8.69 -20.20
N GLU A 109 -1.82 -9.48 -21.19
CA GLU A 109 -0.59 -10.29 -21.11
C GLU A 109 0.67 -9.43 -20.90
N LYS A 110 0.71 -8.24 -21.50
CA LYS A 110 1.85 -7.33 -21.44
C LYS A 110 1.99 -6.70 -20.04
N ASN A 111 3.16 -6.87 -19.43
CA ASN A 111 3.49 -6.19 -18.18
C ASN A 111 3.61 -4.67 -18.40
N ARG A 112 3.38 -3.88 -17.35
CA ARG A 112 3.77 -2.47 -17.35
C ARG A 112 5.29 -2.37 -17.37
N GLU A 113 5.81 -1.35 -18.04
CA GLU A 113 7.24 -1.06 -18.02
C GLU A 113 7.68 -0.68 -16.59
N GLY A 114 8.78 -1.26 -16.13
CA GLY A 114 9.29 -1.04 -14.76
C GLY A 114 8.51 -1.73 -13.64
N ASP A 115 7.48 -2.53 -13.95
CA ASP A 115 6.74 -3.24 -12.92
C ASP A 115 7.54 -4.43 -12.35
N HIS A 116 7.38 -4.69 -11.05
CA HIS A 116 8.04 -5.78 -10.34
C HIS A 116 7.07 -6.93 -10.11
N ILE A 117 7.53 -8.18 -10.22
CA ILE A 117 6.72 -9.33 -9.84
C ILE A 117 6.49 -9.40 -8.33
N CYS A 118 7.48 -8.98 -7.54
CA CYS A 118 7.38 -8.98 -6.08
C CYS A 118 8.19 -7.80 -5.51
N TYR A 119 7.56 -7.02 -4.63
CA TYR A 119 8.22 -6.01 -3.84
C TYR A 119 7.72 -6.07 -2.40
N ILE A 120 8.62 -6.37 -1.47
CA ILE A 120 8.36 -6.43 -0.03
C ILE A 120 9.52 -5.73 0.68
N SER A 121 9.22 -4.70 1.45
CA SER A 121 10.20 -3.91 2.19
C SER A 121 10.78 -4.72 3.36
N ASP A 122 12.09 -4.73 3.49
CA ASP A 122 12.77 -5.15 4.70
C ASP A 122 12.85 -3.97 5.68
N LEU A 123 12.17 -4.09 6.81
CA LEU A 123 12.05 -3.07 7.85
C LEU A 123 13.05 -3.25 8.99
N SER A 124 13.94 -4.24 8.93
CA SER A 124 14.83 -4.62 10.04
C SER A 124 15.71 -3.45 10.51
N LYS A 125 16.32 -2.71 9.59
CA LYS A 125 17.15 -1.54 9.91
C LYS A 125 16.34 -0.43 10.58
N MET A 126 15.14 -0.15 10.07
CA MET A 126 14.25 0.87 10.65
C MET A 126 13.87 0.50 12.08
N LYS A 127 13.41 -0.73 12.30
CA LYS A 127 13.03 -1.25 13.64
C LYS A 127 14.22 -1.29 14.60
N ALA A 128 15.43 -1.60 14.13
CA ALA A 128 16.62 -1.56 14.97
C ALA A 128 16.99 -0.14 15.42
N HIS A 129 16.80 0.85 14.57
CA HIS A 129 17.08 2.25 14.88
C HIS A 129 15.97 2.94 15.67
N TYR A 130 14.71 2.55 15.47
CA TYR A 130 13.50 3.10 16.08
C TYR A 130 12.64 1.97 16.65
N PRO A 131 13.07 1.33 17.75
CA PRO A 131 12.39 0.14 18.29
C PRO A 131 10.99 0.42 18.85
N ALA A 132 10.66 1.68 19.15
CA ALA A 132 9.32 2.08 19.55
C ALA A 132 8.33 2.17 18.37
N TRP A 133 8.84 2.22 17.13
CA TRP A 133 8.00 2.25 15.95
C TRP A 133 7.70 0.84 15.44
N ASP A 134 6.44 0.58 15.12
CA ASP A 134 6.01 -0.58 14.37
C ASP A 134 4.75 -0.26 13.56
N ILE A 135 4.38 -1.16 12.65
CA ILE A 135 3.14 -1.10 11.90
C ILE A 135 1.97 -1.33 12.86
N THR A 136 1.02 -0.41 12.87
CA THR A 136 -0.21 -0.51 13.68
C THR A 136 -1.45 -0.78 12.83
N LYS A 137 -1.42 -0.39 11.56
CA LYS A 137 -2.51 -0.63 10.62
C LYS A 137 -2.23 -1.89 9.81
N THR A 138 -2.93 -2.98 10.17
CA THR A 138 -2.84 -4.26 9.45
C THR A 138 -3.47 -4.17 8.06
N LEU A 139 -3.12 -5.10 7.19
CA LEU A 139 -3.67 -5.14 5.83
C LEU A 139 -5.22 -5.20 5.81
N PRO A 140 -5.90 -6.02 6.63
CA PRO A 140 -7.36 -5.97 6.73
C PRO A 140 -7.91 -4.60 7.13
N MET A 141 -7.32 -3.93 8.12
CA MET A 141 -7.73 -2.58 8.53
C MET A 141 -7.59 -1.57 7.38
N ILE A 142 -6.50 -1.66 6.61
CA ILE A 142 -6.28 -0.83 5.43
C ILE A 142 -7.41 -1.03 4.41
N PHE A 143 -7.78 -2.28 4.12
CA PHE A 143 -8.88 -2.60 3.21
C PHE A 143 -10.20 -2.02 3.70
N GLU A 144 -10.54 -2.22 4.97
CA GLU A 144 -11.79 -1.72 5.57
C GLU A 144 -11.88 -0.19 5.52
N GLU A 145 -10.80 0.52 5.89
CA GLU A 145 -10.79 1.98 5.89
C GLU A 145 -10.92 2.56 4.47
N ILE A 146 -10.24 1.98 3.48
CA ILE A 146 -10.35 2.41 2.09
C ILE A 146 -11.75 2.11 1.54
N HIS A 147 -12.27 0.91 1.79
CA HIS A 147 -13.62 0.52 1.35
C HIS A 147 -14.67 1.47 1.91
N ARG A 148 -14.63 1.75 3.22
CA ARG A 148 -15.53 2.69 3.88
C ARG A 148 -15.46 4.09 3.23
N ALA A 149 -14.24 4.58 2.98
CA ALA A 149 -14.03 5.90 2.37
C ALA A 149 -14.63 6.00 0.97
N TRP A 150 -14.52 4.96 0.14
CA TRP A 150 -15.12 4.96 -1.19
C TRP A 150 -16.64 4.77 -1.16
N THR A 151 -17.17 3.95 -0.26
CA THR A 151 -18.62 3.77 -0.10
C THR A 151 -19.28 5.10 0.31
N HIS A 152 -18.69 5.88 1.22
CA HIS A 152 -19.26 7.19 1.58
C HIS A 152 -19.14 8.25 0.49
N LYS A 153 -18.19 8.14 -0.43
CA LYS A 153 -18.07 9.08 -1.57
C LYS A 153 -19.08 8.82 -2.68
N THR A 154 -19.61 7.61 -2.73
CA THR A 154 -20.57 7.17 -3.78
C THR A 154 -22.02 7.20 -3.31
N SER A 155 -22.28 7.46 -2.04
CA SER A 155 -23.60 7.71 -1.44
C SER A 155 -23.96 9.17 -1.50
#